data_31a3d268074221267857e529d3012f4d
#
_entry.id   31a3d268074221267857e529d3012f4d
#
_cell.length_a   1.000
_cell.length_b   1.000
_cell.length_c   1.000
_cell.angle_alpha   90.00
_cell.angle_beta   90.00
_cell.angle_gamma   90.00
#
_symmetry.space_group_name_H-M   'P 1'
#
loop_
_entity.id
_entity.type
_entity.pdbx_description
1 polymer ?
#
loop_
_entity_poly.entity_id
_entity_poly.type
_entity_poly.pdbx_seq_one_letter_code
_entity_poly.pdbx_strand_id
1 'polypeptide(L)'
;MLQNLPHQDEQQKVGSPKNEIYYSTVIRNRRNIFIITSENDKMFHFYAMKFVHNIGGKKIEFSMESESDGTHRLFQLLEILISKKDKVYIMDEISRSLHPKLTIQFVNKYFSNAKDRRIQLVTTTHESRIMSHDIVRRDEIWIADTNDDKSTKLFSLEDKQVRIDKVLDQNYMDNVWGGVPVFEDEESKE
;
A
#
# COMPACT_ATOMS: atom_id res chain seq x y z
N MET A 1 20.21 15.51 -23.44
CA MET A 1 20.44 14.49 -22.40
C MET A 1 19.14 14.21 -21.67
N LEU A 2 18.17 13.61 -22.37
CA LEU A 2 16.80 13.30 -21.90
C LEU A 2 16.56 11.79 -22.11
N GLN A 3 17.36 10.96 -21.44
CA GLN A 3 17.14 9.52 -21.37
C GLN A 3 16.68 9.18 -19.94
N ASN A 4 15.52 8.58 -19.83
CA ASN A 4 14.76 8.14 -18.66
C ASN A 4 13.61 9.08 -18.24
N LEU A 5 12.66 9.30 -19.15
CA LEU A 5 11.31 9.70 -18.75
C LEU A 5 10.56 8.46 -18.28
N PRO A 6 10.06 8.45 -17.04
CA PRO A 6 9.23 7.35 -16.54
C PRO A 6 7.85 7.36 -17.21
N HIS A 7 7.19 6.22 -17.18
CA HIS A 7 5.89 5.92 -17.76
C HIS A 7 4.90 7.09 -17.68
N GLN A 8 4.28 7.40 -18.82
CA GLN A 8 3.16 8.33 -18.93
C GLN A 8 1.93 7.66 -18.32
N ASP A 9 1.57 8.09 -17.14
CA ASP A 9 0.31 7.70 -16.51
C ASP A 9 -0.74 8.79 -16.76
N GLU A 10 -1.76 8.40 -17.51
CA GLU A 10 -3.09 8.99 -17.68
C GLU A 10 -3.20 10.50 -17.93
N GLN A 11 -3.47 10.86 -19.17
CA GLN A 11 -4.08 12.14 -19.51
C GLN A 11 -5.56 12.13 -19.08
N GLN A 12 -5.90 12.81 -18.01
CA GLN A 12 -7.29 13.06 -17.63
C GLN A 12 -7.77 14.40 -18.18
N LYS A 13 -8.82 14.36 -18.98
CA LYS A 13 -9.54 15.55 -19.43
C LYS A 13 -10.43 16.03 -18.29
N VAL A 14 -10.07 17.12 -17.65
CA VAL A 14 -10.88 17.75 -16.58
C VAL A 14 -11.68 18.89 -17.20
N GLY A 15 -13.00 18.72 -17.30
CA GLY A 15 -13.90 19.79 -17.75
C GLY A 15 -14.09 20.85 -16.67
N SER A 16 -13.90 22.13 -17.02
CA SER A 16 -14.27 23.29 -16.20
C SER A 16 -15.62 23.86 -16.67
N PRO A 17 -16.41 24.57 -15.80
CA PRO A 17 -17.69 25.15 -16.18
C PRO A 17 -17.62 26.30 -17.21
N LYS A 18 -16.45 26.65 -17.73
CA LYS A 18 -16.25 27.75 -18.70
C LYS A 18 -15.73 27.32 -20.07
N ASN A 19 -16.03 26.12 -20.56
CA ASN A 19 -15.61 25.64 -21.89
C ASN A 19 -14.09 25.70 -22.18
N GLU A 20 -13.24 25.84 -21.20
CA GLU A 20 -11.79 25.76 -21.34
C GLU A 20 -11.33 24.31 -21.17
N ILE A 21 -10.53 23.83 -22.10
CA ILE A 21 -9.99 22.47 -22.07
C ILE A 21 -8.69 22.52 -21.28
N TYR A 22 -8.70 21.91 -20.09
CA TYR A 22 -7.50 21.72 -19.28
C TYR A 22 -6.98 20.31 -19.49
N TYR A 23 -5.71 20.19 -19.81
CA TYR A 23 -4.99 18.93 -19.78
C TYR A 23 -4.15 18.88 -18.52
N SER A 24 -4.25 17.79 -17.77
CA SER A 24 -3.34 17.56 -16.66
C SER A 24 -2.59 16.27 -16.87
N THR A 25 -1.29 16.30 -16.69
CA THR A 25 -0.42 15.14 -16.71
C THR A 25 0.28 15.05 -15.37
N VAL A 26 0.20 13.91 -14.73
CA VAL A 26 0.94 13.60 -13.50
C VAL A 26 2.20 12.85 -13.89
N ILE A 27 3.34 13.47 -13.64
CA ILE A 27 4.64 12.80 -13.77
C ILE A 27 5.07 12.35 -12.40
N ARG A 28 5.15 11.03 -12.22
CA ARG A 28 5.61 10.42 -10.99
C ARG A 28 6.95 9.73 -11.25
N ASN A 29 7.97 10.11 -10.51
CA ASN A 29 9.17 9.30 -10.35
C ASN A 29 9.21 8.74 -8.92
N ARG A 30 10.24 7.93 -8.60
CA ARG A 30 10.33 7.28 -7.27
C ARG A 30 10.26 8.23 -6.07
N ARG A 31 10.56 9.52 -6.28
CA ARG A 31 10.74 10.50 -5.19
C ARG A 31 10.03 11.83 -5.41
N ASN A 32 9.45 12.08 -6.57
CA ASN A 32 8.81 13.37 -6.87
C ASN A 32 7.52 13.17 -7.63
N ILE A 33 6.55 14.02 -7.34
CA ILE A 33 5.28 14.11 -8.07
C ILE A 33 5.17 15.53 -8.60
N PHE A 34 5.04 15.62 -9.91
CA PHE A 34 4.79 16.87 -10.62
C PHE A 34 3.45 16.80 -11.30
N ILE A 35 2.69 17.86 -11.22
CA ILE A 35 1.46 18.03 -11.97
C ILE A 35 1.73 19.11 -13.00
N ILE A 36 1.54 18.77 -14.27
CA ILE A 36 1.66 19.72 -15.37
C ILE A 36 0.24 19.97 -15.88
N THR A 37 -0.19 21.21 -15.87
CA THR A 37 -1.47 21.61 -16.45
C THR A 37 -1.23 22.53 -17.63
N SER A 38 -2.04 22.40 -18.67
CA SER A 38 -2.00 23.30 -19.83
C SER A 38 -3.36 23.94 -20.01
N GLU A 39 -3.35 25.26 -20.18
CA GLU A 39 -4.50 26.05 -20.55
C GLU A 39 -4.34 26.45 -22.01
N ASN A 40 -5.25 25.98 -22.89
CA ASN A 40 -5.28 26.30 -24.32
C ASN A 40 -3.97 26.03 -25.10
N ASP A 41 -3.21 24.99 -24.71
CA ASP A 41 -1.94 24.59 -25.33
C ASP A 41 -0.84 25.67 -25.43
N LYS A 42 -1.04 26.81 -24.77
CA LYS A 42 -0.11 27.95 -24.84
C LYS A 42 0.64 28.23 -23.56
N MET A 43 0.14 27.77 -22.42
CA MET A 43 0.77 28.03 -21.14
C MET A 43 0.78 26.73 -20.31
N PHE A 44 1.94 26.38 -19.79
CA PHE A 44 2.13 25.21 -18.95
C PHE A 44 2.43 25.63 -17.52
N HIS A 45 1.67 25.13 -16.57
CA HIS A 45 1.89 25.31 -15.15
C HIS A 45 2.50 24.02 -14.56
N PHE A 46 3.59 24.19 -13.85
CA PHE A 46 4.29 23.09 -13.19
C PHE A 46 4.08 23.21 -11.68
N TYR A 47 3.53 22.16 -11.09
CA TYR A 47 3.35 22.06 -9.65
C TYR A 47 4.22 20.95 -9.11
N ALA A 48 5.03 21.25 -8.09
CA ALA A 48 5.78 20.26 -7.34
C ALA A 48 5.12 20.06 -5.98
N MET A 49 4.94 18.80 -5.57
CA MET A 49 4.43 18.50 -4.24
C MET A 49 5.52 18.71 -3.20
N LYS A 50 5.15 19.36 -2.10
CA LYS A 50 6.01 19.56 -0.93
C LYS A 50 5.27 19.17 0.33
N PHE A 51 6.03 18.73 1.32
CA PHE A 51 5.54 18.51 2.68
C PHE A 51 5.83 19.73 3.54
N VAL A 52 4.87 20.12 4.37
CA VAL A 52 5.04 21.23 5.30
C VAL A 52 5.06 20.69 6.71
N HIS A 53 6.20 20.80 7.36
CA HIS A 53 6.37 20.42 8.76
C HIS A 53 6.34 21.65 9.66
N ASN A 54 5.71 21.50 10.83
CA ASN A 54 5.76 22.54 11.86
C ASN A 54 6.85 22.18 12.87
N ILE A 55 7.98 22.87 12.78
CA ILE A 55 9.16 22.63 13.62
C ILE A 55 9.39 23.89 14.46
N GLY A 56 9.22 23.77 15.77
CA GLY A 56 9.42 24.90 16.70
C GLY A 56 8.49 26.08 16.40
N GLY A 57 7.25 25.82 15.95
CA GLY A 57 6.28 26.84 15.60
C GLY A 57 6.48 27.48 14.20
N LYS A 58 7.50 27.07 13.47
CA LYS A 58 7.77 27.54 12.09
C LYS A 58 7.35 26.49 11.08
N LYS A 59 6.69 26.91 10.02
CA LYS A 59 6.40 26.06 8.86
C LYS A 59 7.62 25.96 7.97
N ILE A 60 8.14 24.74 7.79
CA ILE A 60 9.30 24.44 6.94
C ILE A 60 8.83 23.49 5.85
N GLU A 61 9.16 23.83 4.60
CA GLU A 61 8.84 23.03 3.44
C GLU A 61 9.96 22.03 3.14
N PHE A 62 9.57 20.77 2.92
CA PHE A 62 10.46 19.70 2.49
C PHE A 62 10.02 19.21 1.12
N SER A 63 10.99 18.86 0.28
CA SER A 63 10.70 18.15 -0.96
C SER A 63 10.29 16.72 -0.64
N MET A 64 9.53 16.09 -1.53
CA MET A 64 9.21 14.66 -1.44
C MET A 64 10.49 13.81 -1.26
N GLU A 65 11.57 14.17 -1.94
CA GLU A 65 12.85 13.48 -1.89
C GLU A 65 13.51 13.50 -0.51
N SER A 66 13.23 14.52 0.29
CA SER A 66 13.78 14.71 1.63
C SER A 66 13.02 13.94 2.72
N GLU A 67 11.87 13.38 2.36
CA GLU A 67 11.03 12.61 3.28
C GLU A 67 11.54 11.19 3.49
N SER A 68 11.18 10.58 4.62
CA SER A 68 11.50 9.19 4.93
C SER A 68 10.75 8.22 4.03
N ASP A 69 11.28 7.00 3.86
CA ASP A 69 10.60 5.92 3.14
C ASP A 69 9.22 5.61 3.77
N GLY A 70 9.09 5.73 5.09
CA GLY A 70 7.81 5.58 5.78
C GLY A 70 6.80 6.65 5.38
N THR A 71 7.22 7.91 5.25
CA THR A 71 6.37 9.00 4.75
C THR A 71 5.94 8.75 3.31
N HIS A 72 6.85 8.31 2.46
CA HIS A 72 6.54 7.94 1.08
C HIS A 72 5.51 6.81 1.02
N ARG A 73 5.69 5.79 1.89
CA ARG A 73 4.76 4.66 1.97
C ARG A 73 3.37 5.10 2.40
N LEU A 74 3.27 5.90 3.47
CA LEU A 74 2.00 6.46 3.92
C LEU A 74 1.32 7.27 2.82
N PHE A 75 2.09 8.06 2.07
CA PHE A 75 1.54 8.84 0.97
C PHE A 75 0.93 7.95 -0.13
N GLN A 76 1.59 6.83 -0.49
CA GLN A 76 1.05 5.85 -1.44
C GLN A 76 -0.26 5.23 -0.92
N LEU A 77 -0.31 4.92 0.38
CA LEU A 77 -1.49 4.34 1.01
C LEU A 77 -2.66 5.31 1.10
N LEU A 78 -2.40 6.62 1.18
CA LEU A 78 -3.47 7.64 1.19
C LEU A 78 -4.33 7.58 -0.06
N GLU A 79 -3.76 7.28 -1.23
CA GLU A 79 -4.54 7.14 -2.46
C GLU A 79 -5.65 6.09 -2.30
N ILE A 80 -5.35 4.96 -1.67
CA ILE A 80 -6.34 3.89 -1.41
C ILE A 80 -7.47 4.41 -0.51
N LEU A 81 -7.11 5.19 0.54
CA LEU A 81 -8.09 5.72 1.48
C LEU A 81 -9.02 6.79 0.91
N ILE A 82 -8.50 7.62 -0.02
CA ILE A 82 -9.27 8.72 -0.63
C ILE A 82 -9.89 8.35 -1.97
N SER A 83 -9.56 7.17 -2.51
CA SER A 83 -10.02 6.72 -3.81
C SER A 83 -11.53 6.69 -3.89
N LYS A 84 -12.04 7.02 -5.07
CA LYS A 84 -13.45 6.89 -5.42
C LYS A 84 -13.79 5.43 -5.73
N LYS A 85 -15.00 5.16 -6.18
CA LYS A 85 -15.54 3.82 -6.46
C LYS A 85 -14.79 3.07 -7.57
N ASP A 86 -14.95 1.76 -7.59
CA ASP A 86 -14.60 0.86 -8.69
C ASP A 86 -13.09 0.76 -8.98
N LYS A 87 -12.30 0.48 -7.94
CA LYS A 87 -10.87 0.23 -8.09
C LYS A 87 -10.42 -1.05 -7.39
N VAL A 88 -9.46 -1.72 -8.00
CA VAL A 88 -8.69 -2.81 -7.40
C VAL A 88 -7.27 -2.32 -7.21
N TYR A 89 -6.77 -2.43 -5.99
CA TYR A 89 -5.37 -2.15 -5.66
C TYR A 89 -4.66 -3.47 -5.38
N ILE A 90 -3.54 -3.67 -6.04
CA ILE A 90 -2.63 -4.79 -5.78
C ILE A 90 -1.33 -4.19 -5.24
N MET A 91 -0.96 -4.56 -4.03
CA MET A 91 0.18 -3.97 -3.36
C MET A 91 1.03 -5.04 -2.69
N ASP A 92 2.30 -5.07 -3.03
CA ASP A 92 3.25 -5.93 -2.38
C ASP A 92 3.81 -5.29 -1.11
N GLU A 93 3.96 -6.09 -0.05
CA GLU A 93 4.48 -5.68 1.25
C GLU A 93 3.87 -4.37 1.80
N ILE A 94 2.58 -4.39 2.13
CA ILE A 94 1.87 -3.19 2.63
C ILE A 94 2.54 -2.56 3.87
N SER A 95 3.16 -3.36 4.71
CA SER A 95 3.84 -2.95 5.94
C SER A 95 5.25 -2.41 5.75
N ARG A 96 5.78 -2.50 4.52
CA ARG A 96 7.16 -2.07 4.23
C ARG A 96 7.42 -0.64 4.66
N SER A 97 8.52 -0.44 5.38
CA SER A 97 8.95 0.86 5.91
C SER A 97 7.98 1.54 6.89
N LEU A 98 6.96 0.81 7.36
CA LEU A 98 6.00 1.32 8.32
C LEU A 98 6.19 0.69 9.70
N HIS A 99 5.91 1.47 10.74
CA HIS A 99 5.73 0.91 12.06
C HIS A 99 4.46 0.04 12.08
N PRO A 100 4.47 -1.17 12.67
CA PRO A 100 3.33 -2.09 12.69
C PRO A 100 1.99 -1.45 13.09
N LYS A 101 2.02 -0.57 14.07
CA LYS A 101 0.84 0.18 14.50
C LYS A 101 0.20 1.01 13.38
N LEU A 102 1.02 1.60 12.50
CA LEU A 102 0.52 2.38 11.36
C LEU A 102 -0.12 1.48 10.31
N THR A 103 0.44 0.29 10.09
CA THR A 103 -0.14 -0.69 9.17
C THR A 103 -1.52 -1.13 9.65
N ILE A 104 -1.65 -1.48 10.93
CA ILE A 104 -2.94 -1.84 11.55
C ILE A 104 -3.94 -0.68 11.44
N GLN A 105 -3.51 0.55 11.76
CA GLN A 105 -4.37 1.73 11.65
C GLN A 105 -4.85 1.97 10.22
N PHE A 106 -3.96 1.76 9.24
CA PHE A 106 -4.32 1.88 7.83
C PHE A 106 -5.38 0.85 7.44
N VAL A 107 -5.18 -0.43 7.78
CA VAL A 107 -6.13 -1.51 7.47
C VAL A 107 -7.50 -1.24 8.09
N ASN A 108 -7.53 -0.85 9.36
CA ASN A 108 -8.78 -0.46 10.02
C ASN A 108 -9.47 0.72 9.32
N LYS A 109 -8.70 1.72 8.89
CA LYS A 109 -9.23 2.87 8.17
C LYS A 109 -9.72 2.51 6.78
N TYR A 110 -9.01 1.60 6.10
CA TYR A 110 -9.45 1.04 4.82
C TYR A 110 -10.82 0.38 4.96
N PHE A 111 -11.02 -0.54 5.89
CA PHE A 111 -12.30 -1.21 6.10
C PHE A 111 -13.42 -0.24 6.47
N SER A 112 -13.14 0.74 7.33
CA SER A 112 -14.15 1.74 7.70
C SER A 112 -14.58 2.63 6.53
N ASN A 113 -13.66 2.90 5.59
CA ASN A 113 -13.93 3.72 4.41
C ASN A 113 -14.48 2.91 3.22
N ALA A 114 -14.25 1.59 3.18
CA ALA A 114 -14.61 0.74 2.05
C ALA A 114 -16.11 0.38 1.99
N LYS A 115 -16.85 0.51 3.09
CA LYS A 115 -18.25 0.07 3.22
C LYS A 115 -19.17 0.57 2.12
N ASP A 116 -18.98 1.81 1.66
CA ASP A 116 -19.81 2.46 0.64
C ASP A 116 -19.12 2.59 -0.72
N ARG A 117 -17.97 1.94 -0.88
CA ARG A 117 -17.14 2.03 -2.08
C ARG A 117 -16.80 0.64 -2.58
N ARG A 118 -16.88 0.42 -3.88
CA ARG A 118 -16.44 -0.83 -4.52
C ARG A 118 -14.93 -0.77 -4.76
N ILE A 119 -14.16 -0.83 -3.66
CA ILE A 119 -12.71 -0.83 -3.68
C ILE A 119 -12.23 -2.16 -3.12
N GLN A 120 -11.39 -2.84 -3.87
CA GLN A 120 -10.73 -4.07 -3.44
C GLN A 120 -9.25 -3.82 -3.23
N LEU A 121 -8.71 -4.33 -2.14
CA LEU A 121 -7.28 -4.33 -1.85
C LEU A 121 -6.79 -5.77 -1.74
N VAL A 122 -5.84 -6.13 -2.60
CA VAL A 122 -5.09 -7.38 -2.53
C VAL A 122 -3.67 -7.03 -2.13
N THR A 123 -3.17 -7.58 -1.03
CA THR A 123 -1.85 -7.20 -0.55
C THR A 123 -1.12 -8.36 0.11
N THR A 124 0.20 -8.36 0.00
CA THR A 124 1.08 -9.22 0.79
C THR A 124 1.59 -8.48 2.02
N THR A 125 1.94 -9.22 3.06
CA THR A 125 2.54 -8.65 4.27
C THR A 125 3.23 -9.72 5.10
N HIS A 126 4.26 -9.33 5.85
CA HIS A 126 4.87 -10.13 6.93
C HIS A 126 4.39 -9.68 8.32
N GLU A 127 3.44 -8.75 8.40
CA GLU A 127 2.91 -8.24 9.66
C GLU A 127 1.78 -9.14 10.18
N SER A 128 2.14 -10.14 10.99
CA SER A 128 1.20 -11.14 11.53
C SER A 128 0.09 -10.53 12.40
N ARG A 129 0.35 -9.39 13.05
CA ARG A 129 -0.64 -8.72 13.92
C ARG A 129 -1.89 -8.22 13.19
N ILE A 130 -1.86 -8.17 11.84
CA ILE A 130 -3.08 -7.93 11.06
C ILE A 130 -4.03 -9.13 11.15
N MET A 131 -3.50 -10.34 11.40
CA MET A 131 -4.29 -11.57 11.53
C MET A 131 -5.06 -11.60 12.85
N SER A 132 -5.98 -10.67 13.02
CA SER A 132 -6.87 -10.57 14.17
C SER A 132 -8.31 -10.56 13.69
N HIS A 133 -9.18 -11.31 14.38
CA HIS A 133 -10.62 -11.36 14.09
C HIS A 133 -11.30 -9.98 14.15
N ASP A 134 -10.71 -9.02 14.89
CA ASP A 134 -11.20 -7.66 14.97
C ASP A 134 -10.83 -6.81 13.75
N ILE A 135 -9.88 -7.28 12.93
CA ILE A 135 -9.32 -6.52 11.80
C ILE A 135 -9.75 -7.14 10.47
N VAL A 136 -9.51 -8.45 10.30
CA VAL A 136 -9.76 -9.17 9.04
C VAL A 136 -10.52 -10.47 9.31
N ARG A 137 -11.33 -10.90 8.34
CA ARG A 137 -12.01 -12.20 8.40
C ARG A 137 -11.07 -13.30 7.93
N ARG A 138 -11.36 -14.52 8.31
CA ARG A 138 -10.55 -15.69 7.94
C ARG A 138 -10.52 -15.94 6.43
N ASP A 139 -11.63 -15.71 5.75
CA ASP A 139 -11.75 -15.81 4.28
C ASP A 139 -10.94 -14.74 3.54
N GLU A 140 -10.55 -13.67 4.23
CA GLU A 140 -9.68 -12.62 3.69
C GLU A 140 -8.19 -12.91 3.90
N ILE A 141 -7.85 -13.93 4.71
CA ILE A 141 -6.46 -14.29 5.00
C ILE A 141 -6.05 -15.48 4.13
N TRP A 142 -5.00 -15.30 3.37
CA TRP A 142 -4.39 -16.31 2.53
C TRP A 142 -2.93 -16.52 2.94
N ILE A 143 -2.53 -17.76 3.13
CA ILE A 143 -1.17 -18.13 3.50
C ILE A 143 -0.47 -18.71 2.27
N ALA A 144 0.69 -18.11 1.95
CA ALA A 144 1.61 -18.63 0.94
C ALA A 144 2.69 -19.46 1.64
N ASP A 145 2.85 -20.70 1.23
CA ASP A 145 3.82 -21.62 1.79
C ASP A 145 4.57 -22.35 0.66
N THR A 146 5.68 -22.98 0.98
CA THR A 146 6.52 -23.70 0.02
C THR A 146 6.36 -25.20 0.18
N ASN A 147 6.08 -25.90 -0.90
CA ASN A 147 6.08 -27.36 -0.95
C ASN A 147 7.51 -27.92 -0.97
N ASP A 148 7.66 -29.24 -0.78
CA ASP A 148 8.94 -29.93 -0.83
C ASP A 148 9.64 -29.82 -2.19
N ASP A 149 8.87 -29.73 -3.28
CA ASP A 149 9.36 -29.50 -4.64
C ASP A 149 9.70 -28.02 -4.95
N LYS A 150 9.69 -27.16 -3.94
CA LYS A 150 9.92 -25.72 -4.03
C LYS A 150 8.85 -24.94 -4.80
N SER A 151 7.73 -25.56 -5.15
CA SER A 151 6.57 -24.83 -5.65
C SER A 151 5.85 -24.09 -4.52
N THR A 152 5.18 -22.99 -4.87
CA THR A 152 4.36 -22.25 -3.90
C THR A 152 2.96 -22.82 -3.85
N LYS A 153 2.45 -23.09 -2.66
CA LYS A 153 1.04 -23.33 -2.41
C LYS A 153 0.40 -22.13 -1.74
N LEU A 154 -0.84 -21.87 -2.10
CA LEU A 154 -1.65 -20.80 -1.53
C LEU A 154 -2.97 -21.39 -1.04
N PHE A 155 -3.36 -21.08 0.18
CA PHE A 155 -4.62 -21.54 0.75
C PHE A 155 -5.26 -20.49 1.65
N SER A 156 -6.59 -20.52 1.73
CA SER A 156 -7.35 -19.65 2.63
C SER A 156 -7.30 -20.18 4.06
N LEU A 157 -7.22 -19.28 5.02
CA LEU A 157 -7.32 -19.65 6.43
C LEU A 157 -8.74 -20.15 6.79
N GLU A 158 -9.75 -19.82 5.99
CA GLU A 158 -11.11 -20.36 6.14
C GLU A 158 -11.17 -21.87 5.91
N ASP A 159 -10.32 -22.39 5.00
CA ASP A 159 -10.25 -23.83 4.72
C ASP A 159 -9.66 -24.66 5.87
N LYS A 160 -9.09 -24.00 6.87
CA LYS A 160 -8.50 -24.65 8.04
C LYS A 160 -9.50 -24.70 9.19
N GLN A 161 -9.57 -25.83 9.85
CA GLN A 161 -10.35 -26.00 11.09
C GLN A 161 -9.64 -25.27 12.25
N VAL A 162 -9.82 -23.96 12.33
CA VAL A 162 -9.26 -23.13 13.40
C VAL A 162 -10.32 -22.92 14.47
N ARG A 163 -10.00 -23.22 15.73
CA ARG A 163 -10.88 -22.87 16.85
C ARG A 163 -10.98 -21.33 16.95
N ILE A 164 -12.20 -20.84 17.14
CA ILE A 164 -12.52 -19.40 17.18
C ILE A 164 -11.85 -18.69 18.36
N ASP A 165 -11.50 -19.44 19.40
CA ASP A 165 -10.89 -18.95 20.64
C ASP A 165 -9.36 -18.75 20.58
N LYS A 166 -8.73 -19.11 19.45
CA LYS A 166 -7.27 -19.01 19.31
C LYS A 166 -6.85 -17.71 18.63
N VAL A 167 -5.78 -17.13 19.15
CA VAL A 167 -5.10 -15.95 18.62
C VAL A 167 -4.44 -16.33 17.29
N LEU A 168 -4.94 -15.77 16.17
CA LEU A 168 -4.52 -16.18 14.82
C LEU A 168 -3.05 -15.87 14.54
N ASP A 169 -2.59 -14.70 14.94
CA ASP A 169 -1.21 -14.26 14.75
C ASP A 169 -0.21 -15.17 15.50
N GLN A 170 -0.55 -15.59 16.72
CA GLN A 170 0.29 -16.51 17.48
C GLN A 170 0.38 -17.87 16.81
N ASN A 171 -0.75 -18.46 16.37
CA ASN A 171 -0.74 -19.73 15.65
C ASN A 171 0.07 -19.67 14.35
N TYR A 172 0.02 -18.54 13.64
CA TYR A 172 0.85 -18.32 12.47
C TYR A 172 2.34 -18.29 12.85
N MET A 173 2.71 -17.51 13.87
CA MET A 173 4.10 -17.45 14.36
C MET A 173 4.62 -18.78 14.86
N ASP A 174 3.75 -19.60 15.48
CA ASP A 174 4.04 -20.98 15.90
C ASP A 174 4.06 -21.99 14.73
N ASN A 175 3.95 -21.49 13.50
CA ASN A 175 3.97 -22.26 12.25
C ASN A 175 2.93 -23.38 12.16
N VAL A 176 1.78 -23.21 12.81
CA VAL A 176 0.70 -24.23 12.86
C VAL A 176 0.14 -24.55 11.47
N TRP A 177 0.21 -23.60 10.55
CA TRP A 177 -0.35 -23.73 9.19
C TRP A 177 0.71 -23.73 8.08
N GLY A 178 1.99 -23.55 8.42
CA GLY A 178 3.05 -23.30 7.45
C GLY A 178 3.17 -21.80 7.10
N GLY A 179 4.07 -21.48 6.16
CA GLY A 179 4.31 -20.13 5.68
C GLY A 179 5.30 -19.31 6.52
N VAL A 180 5.79 -19.84 7.64
CA VAL A 180 6.84 -19.18 8.43
C VAL A 180 8.18 -19.85 8.11
N PRO A 181 9.20 -19.07 7.73
CA PRO A 181 10.54 -19.60 7.51
C PRO A 181 11.10 -20.22 8.80
N VAL A 182 11.63 -21.43 8.68
CA VAL A 182 12.33 -22.10 9.78
C VAL A 182 13.78 -22.28 9.38
N PHE A 183 14.71 -21.88 10.24
CA PHE A 183 16.12 -22.24 10.10
C PHE A 183 16.31 -23.65 10.64
N GLU A 184 16.82 -24.56 9.80
CA GLU A 184 17.30 -25.86 10.28
C GLU A 184 18.65 -25.61 10.97
N ASP A 185 18.72 -25.82 12.27
CA ASP A 185 20.01 -25.86 12.97
C ASP A 185 20.77 -27.11 12.51
N GLU A 186 22.00 -26.92 12.03
CA GLU A 186 22.86 -28.02 11.53
C GLU A 186 23.22 -29.03 12.64
N GLU A 187 22.91 -28.76 13.90
CA GLU A 187 23.23 -29.59 15.07
C GLU A 187 22.33 -30.81 15.29
N SER A 188 21.30 -31.00 14.46
CA SER A 188 20.36 -32.13 14.64
C SER A 188 20.73 -33.40 13.83
N LYS A 189 21.96 -33.48 13.34
CA LYS A 189 22.49 -34.68 12.62
C LYS A 189 23.60 -35.37 13.39
N GLU A 190 23.35 -35.79 14.65
CA GLU A 190 24.12 -36.83 15.31
C GLU A 190 23.24 -38.03 15.64
#